data_119c34e3b0aa3b7ae343d82563f41e6f
#
_entry.id   119c34e3b0aa3b7ae343d82563f41e6f
#
_cell.length_a   1.000
_cell.length_b   1.000
_cell.length_c   1.000
_cell.angle_alpha   90.00
_cell.angle_beta   90.00
_cell.angle_gamma   90.00
#
_symmetry.space_group_name_H-M   'P 1'
#
loop_
_entity.id
_entity.type
_entity.pdbx_description
1 polymer ?
#
loop_
_entity_poly.entity_id
_entity_poly.type
_entity_poly.pdbx_seq_one_letter_code
_entity_poly.pdbx_strand_id
1 'polypeptide(L)'
;VTGWNADKTEYAIPITEENVEAEGGASAEVDMYNGQASLTYNGQYPGVWFNMPEELTDTKFSSIEIKYDRLGTEDKFGCASRYKDAQDKDVEIQWAGTDAPFNPLEHSKVIELNKEKELYRFKIFGDGADEAGFIIKAVILKR
;
A
#
# COMPACT_ATOMS: atom_id res chain seq x y z
N VAL A 1 0.93 10.90 -12.51
CA VAL A 1 0.92 12.18 -11.80
C VAL A 1 0.88 11.91 -10.30
N THR A 2 1.81 12.45 -9.55
CA THR A 2 1.86 12.33 -8.10
C THR A 2 1.37 13.62 -7.45
N GLY A 3 0.99 13.53 -6.16
CA GLY A 3 0.47 14.65 -5.42
C GLY A 3 -1.02 14.82 -5.56
N TRP A 4 -1.50 16.02 -5.23
CA TRP A 4 -2.92 16.33 -5.28
C TRP A 4 -3.46 16.40 -6.70
N ASN A 5 -4.70 15.90 -6.90
CA ASN A 5 -5.44 16.17 -8.11
C ASN A 5 -5.98 17.62 -8.11
N ALA A 6 -6.62 18.05 -9.21
CA ALA A 6 -6.99 19.45 -9.39
C ALA A 6 -7.95 19.99 -8.32
N ASP A 7 -8.89 19.17 -7.85
CA ASP A 7 -9.89 19.60 -6.85
C ASP A 7 -9.54 19.16 -5.42
N LYS A 8 -8.33 18.61 -5.22
CA LYS A 8 -7.80 18.16 -3.92
C LYS A 8 -8.70 17.14 -3.21
N THR A 9 -9.30 16.25 -3.96
CA THR A 9 -10.07 15.13 -3.42
C THR A 9 -9.25 13.85 -3.34
N GLU A 10 -8.16 13.75 -4.09
CA GLU A 10 -7.29 12.59 -4.12
C GLU A 10 -5.82 13.01 -4.11
N TYR A 11 -5.02 12.23 -3.42
CA TYR A 11 -3.57 12.42 -3.37
C TYR A 11 -2.86 11.12 -3.76
N ALA A 12 -2.09 11.17 -4.84
CA ALA A 12 -1.28 10.03 -5.27
C ALA A 12 0.10 10.09 -4.59
N ILE A 13 0.40 9.09 -3.76
CA ILE A 13 1.67 9.03 -3.03
C ILE A 13 2.80 8.78 -4.02
N PRO A 14 3.88 9.58 -4.00
CA PRO A 14 5.06 9.29 -4.81
C PRO A 14 5.68 7.97 -4.39
N ILE A 15 5.86 7.06 -5.32
CA ILE A 15 6.53 5.78 -5.07
C ILE A 15 8.01 5.98 -5.37
N THR A 16 8.78 6.27 -4.32
CA THR A 16 10.22 6.56 -4.40
C THR A 16 10.96 5.79 -3.32
N GLU A 17 12.28 5.68 -3.48
CA GLU A 17 13.12 5.01 -2.47
C GLU A 17 13.08 5.69 -1.11
N GLU A 18 12.74 6.98 -1.09
CA GLU A 18 12.69 7.74 0.16
C GLU A 18 11.47 7.43 1.01
N ASN A 19 10.34 7.12 0.39
CA ASN A 19 9.11 6.89 1.12
C ASN A 19 8.58 5.46 1.08
N VAL A 20 9.35 4.53 0.51
CA VAL A 20 9.02 3.10 0.49
C VAL A 20 10.09 2.32 1.24
N GLU A 21 9.69 1.56 2.24
CA GLU A 21 10.59 0.76 3.06
C GLU A 21 10.15 -0.70 3.09
N ALA A 22 11.07 -1.62 2.80
CA ALA A 22 10.80 -3.05 2.93
C ALA A 22 10.94 -3.50 4.39
N GLU A 23 10.11 -4.44 4.82
CA GLU A 23 10.11 -4.99 6.16
C GLU A 23 9.98 -6.51 6.12
N GLY A 24 10.56 -7.18 7.12
CA GLY A 24 10.49 -8.65 7.22
C GLY A 24 11.29 -9.33 6.12
N GLY A 25 10.72 -10.34 5.52
CA GLY A 25 11.32 -11.09 4.41
C GLY A 25 11.04 -10.49 3.04
N ALA A 26 10.54 -9.26 2.98
CA ALA A 26 10.22 -8.63 1.72
C ALA A 26 11.47 -8.09 1.02
N SER A 27 11.45 -8.14 -0.30
CA SER A 27 12.38 -7.41 -1.14
C SER A 27 11.57 -6.41 -1.95
N ALA A 28 11.88 -5.13 -1.83
CA ALA A 28 11.19 -4.09 -2.57
C ALA A 28 12.18 -3.41 -3.51
N GLU A 29 11.83 -3.40 -4.78
CA GLU A 29 12.57 -2.66 -5.80
C GLU A 29 11.68 -1.51 -6.27
N VAL A 30 12.22 -0.30 -6.26
CA VAL A 30 11.50 0.89 -6.68
C VAL A 30 11.99 1.33 -8.05
N ASP A 31 11.08 1.34 -9.01
CA ASP A 31 11.34 1.86 -10.34
C ASP A 31 10.92 3.34 -10.37
N MET A 32 11.86 4.21 -10.14
CA MET A 32 11.61 5.65 -10.06
C MET A 32 11.15 6.24 -11.40
N TYR A 33 11.53 5.63 -12.49
CA TYR A 33 11.15 6.10 -13.82
C TYR A 33 9.64 5.91 -14.05
N ASN A 34 9.10 4.74 -13.66
CA ASN A 34 7.69 4.42 -13.83
C ASN A 34 6.85 4.68 -12.57
N GLY A 35 7.48 5.07 -11.47
CA GLY A 35 6.76 5.29 -10.21
C GLY A 35 6.09 4.02 -9.68
N GLN A 36 6.80 2.90 -9.74
CA GLN A 36 6.29 1.59 -9.33
C GLN A 36 7.18 0.96 -8.28
N ALA A 37 6.59 0.18 -7.40
CA ALA A 37 7.33 -0.63 -6.44
C ALA A 37 7.02 -2.10 -6.69
N SER A 38 8.07 -2.88 -7.01
CA SER A 38 7.97 -4.34 -7.08
C SER A 38 8.21 -4.91 -5.70
N LEU A 39 7.26 -5.67 -5.20
CA LEU A 39 7.33 -6.33 -3.91
C LEU A 39 7.35 -7.84 -4.11
N THR A 40 8.42 -8.50 -3.68
CA THR A 40 8.50 -9.96 -3.67
C THR A 40 8.55 -10.46 -2.24
N TYR A 41 7.92 -11.59 -2.00
CA TYR A 41 7.86 -12.21 -0.69
C TYR A 41 8.92 -13.28 -0.55
N ASN A 42 9.43 -13.41 0.66
CA ASN A 42 10.41 -14.41 0.98
C ASN A 42 10.24 -14.81 2.45
N GLY A 43 9.19 -15.57 2.73
CA GLY A 43 8.87 -16.04 4.06
C GLY A 43 7.60 -15.46 4.66
N GLN A 44 7.55 -15.33 5.98
CA GLN A 44 6.31 -14.99 6.71
C GLN A 44 6.00 -13.50 6.67
N TYR A 45 4.85 -13.15 6.16
CA TYR A 45 4.25 -11.82 6.22
C TYR A 45 5.21 -10.66 5.89
N PRO A 46 6.01 -10.80 4.83
CA PRO A 46 6.88 -9.70 4.43
C PRO A 46 6.04 -8.52 3.97
N GLY A 47 6.48 -7.32 4.29
CA GLY A 47 5.69 -6.13 4.00
C GLY A 47 6.51 -4.99 3.45
N VAL A 48 5.80 -4.02 2.90
CA VAL A 48 6.38 -2.76 2.44
C VAL A 48 5.58 -1.61 3.03
N TRP A 49 6.30 -0.65 3.60
CA TRP A 49 5.72 0.55 4.19
C TRP A 49 5.74 1.71 3.22
N PHE A 50 4.64 2.45 3.22
CA PHE A 50 4.52 3.74 2.54
C PHE A 50 4.43 4.83 3.60
N ASN A 51 5.44 5.70 3.64
CA ASN A 51 5.47 6.84 4.55
C ASN A 51 4.67 8.00 3.96
N MET A 52 3.94 8.70 4.80
CA MET A 52 3.15 9.84 4.34
C MET A 52 4.05 11.06 4.14
N PRO A 53 3.93 11.74 2.99
CA PRO A 53 4.68 12.98 2.76
C PRO A 53 4.30 14.09 3.73
N GLU A 54 5.25 14.97 4.04
CA GLU A 54 5.03 16.09 4.98
C GLU A 54 3.91 17.04 4.53
N GLU A 55 3.70 17.18 3.22
CA GLU A 55 2.65 18.06 2.71
C GLU A 55 1.23 17.58 3.07
N LEU A 56 1.10 16.36 3.60
CA LEU A 56 -0.17 15.81 4.07
C LEU A 56 -0.41 16.06 5.56
N THR A 57 0.41 16.86 6.22
CA THR A 57 0.21 17.23 7.63
C THR A 57 -1.17 17.85 7.82
N ASP A 58 -1.86 17.42 8.87
CA ASP A 58 -3.24 17.82 9.20
C ASP A 58 -4.29 17.43 8.15
N THR A 59 -3.98 16.46 7.31
CA THR A 59 -4.92 15.97 6.30
C THR A 59 -5.44 14.58 6.67
N LYS A 60 -6.75 14.39 6.54
CA LYS A 60 -7.43 13.13 6.85
C LYS A 60 -8.07 12.57 5.59
N PHE A 61 -7.99 11.25 5.45
CA PHE A 61 -8.52 10.55 4.28
C PHE A 61 -9.51 9.47 4.70
N SER A 62 -10.45 9.13 3.83
CA SER A 62 -11.45 8.11 4.09
C SER A 62 -11.07 6.74 3.53
N SER A 63 -10.23 6.69 2.51
CA SER A 63 -9.83 5.43 1.89
C SER A 63 -8.52 5.55 1.13
N ILE A 64 -7.95 4.37 0.80
CA ILE A 64 -6.79 4.25 -0.08
C ILE A 64 -7.16 3.32 -1.22
N GLU A 65 -6.90 3.74 -2.44
CA GLU A 65 -6.96 2.86 -3.60
C GLU A 65 -5.55 2.41 -3.96
N ILE A 66 -5.34 1.09 -4.06
CA ILE A 66 -4.08 0.49 -4.46
C ILE A 66 -4.28 -0.09 -5.84
N LYS A 67 -3.48 0.36 -6.80
CA LYS A 67 -3.43 -0.24 -8.14
C LYS A 67 -2.21 -1.12 -8.25
N TYR A 68 -2.40 -2.35 -8.69
CA TYR A 68 -1.36 -3.37 -8.64
C TYR A 68 -1.48 -4.40 -9.75
N ASP A 69 -0.36 -5.06 -10.04
CA ASP A 69 -0.32 -6.30 -10.81
C ASP A 69 0.24 -7.40 -9.93
N ARG A 70 -0.11 -8.63 -10.21
CA ARG A 70 0.37 -9.79 -9.46
C ARG A 70 1.63 -10.37 -10.07
N LEU A 71 2.50 -10.87 -9.18
CA LEU A 71 3.66 -11.67 -9.55
C LEU A 71 3.40 -13.08 -9.00
N GLY A 72 3.34 -14.05 -9.89
CA GLY A 72 3.08 -15.44 -9.48
C GLY A 72 1.60 -15.71 -9.27
N THR A 73 1.28 -16.62 -8.35
CA THR A 73 -0.06 -17.14 -8.11
C THR A 73 -0.72 -16.59 -6.85
N GLU A 74 0.00 -15.79 -6.05
CA GLU A 74 -0.58 -15.18 -4.85
C GLU A 74 -1.57 -14.09 -5.26
N ASP A 75 -2.77 -14.17 -4.73
CA ASP A 75 -3.83 -13.22 -5.05
C ASP A 75 -4.32 -12.44 -3.84
N LYS A 76 -3.70 -12.65 -2.68
CA LYS A 76 -4.13 -12.05 -1.43
C LYS A 76 -3.00 -11.27 -0.77
N PHE A 77 -3.29 -10.06 -0.36
CA PHE A 77 -2.40 -9.27 0.44
C PHE A 77 -3.16 -8.58 1.56
N GLY A 78 -2.49 -8.29 2.64
CA GLY A 78 -3.03 -7.54 3.74
C GLY A 78 -2.55 -6.11 3.73
N CYS A 79 -3.34 -5.23 4.30
CA CYS A 79 -2.98 -3.83 4.49
C CYS A 79 -3.13 -3.47 5.95
N ALA A 80 -2.18 -2.74 6.50
CA ALA A 80 -2.22 -2.26 7.86
C ALA A 80 -2.04 -0.75 7.89
N SER A 81 -2.89 -0.08 8.66
CA SER A 81 -2.83 1.36 8.81
C SER A 81 -2.30 1.72 10.19
N ARG A 82 -1.38 2.66 10.23
CA ARG A 82 -0.92 3.28 11.47
C ARG A 82 -1.29 4.75 11.45
N TYR A 83 -1.89 5.20 12.54
CA TYR A 83 -2.31 6.58 12.69
C TYR A 83 -1.36 7.34 13.62
N LYS A 84 -1.34 8.65 13.52
CA LYS A 84 -0.39 9.48 14.28
C LYS A 84 -0.56 9.38 15.80
N ASP A 85 -1.73 9.02 16.28
CA ASP A 85 -2.00 8.83 17.71
C ASP A 85 -1.56 7.45 18.23
N ALA A 86 -1.15 6.53 17.34
CA ALA A 86 -0.69 5.19 17.69
C ALA A 86 0.36 4.72 16.68
N GLN A 87 1.49 5.41 16.61
CA GLN A 87 2.48 5.25 15.54
C GLN A 87 3.21 3.91 15.53
N ASP A 88 3.16 3.18 16.63
CA ASP A 88 3.81 1.87 16.78
C ASP A 88 2.84 0.70 16.67
N LYS A 89 1.59 0.95 16.31
CA LYS A 89 0.55 -0.08 16.26
C LYS A 89 -0.15 -0.14 14.92
N ASP A 90 -0.30 -1.34 14.39
CA ASP A 90 -1.19 -1.61 13.27
C ASP A 90 -2.63 -1.56 13.79
N VAL A 91 -3.34 -0.49 13.46
CA VAL A 91 -4.68 -0.24 14.03
C VAL A 91 -5.75 -0.97 13.24
N GLU A 92 -5.66 -0.93 11.93
CA GLU A 92 -6.64 -1.56 11.05
C GLU A 92 -5.92 -2.49 10.09
N ILE A 93 -6.29 -3.78 10.13
CA ILE A 93 -5.76 -4.78 9.21
C ILE A 93 -6.90 -5.21 8.30
N GLN A 94 -6.73 -4.99 7.00
CA GLN A 94 -7.71 -5.36 6.00
C GLN A 94 -7.06 -6.22 4.94
N TRP A 95 -7.78 -7.26 4.51
CA TRP A 95 -7.31 -8.14 3.46
C TRP A 95 -7.87 -7.72 2.12
N ALA A 96 -7.02 -7.76 1.12
CA ALA A 96 -7.35 -7.47 -0.26
C ALA A 96 -6.99 -8.65 -1.15
N GLY A 97 -7.51 -8.65 -2.36
CA GLY A 97 -7.39 -9.80 -3.24
C GLY A 97 -8.53 -10.78 -3.00
N THR A 98 -8.44 -11.95 -3.55
CA THR A 98 -9.50 -12.96 -3.44
C THR A 98 -8.91 -14.30 -3.05
N ASP A 99 -9.58 -14.99 -2.14
CA ASP A 99 -9.15 -16.31 -1.67
C ASP A 99 -9.45 -17.40 -2.69
N ALA A 100 -10.62 -17.34 -3.30
CA ALA A 100 -11.03 -18.29 -4.34
C ALA A 100 -12.41 -17.89 -4.89
N PRO A 101 -12.62 -17.99 -6.20
CA PRO A 101 -11.61 -18.33 -7.19
C PRO A 101 -10.63 -17.19 -7.42
N PHE A 102 -9.44 -17.53 -7.85
CA PHE A 102 -8.44 -16.54 -8.24
C PHE A 102 -8.96 -15.67 -9.39
N ASN A 103 -8.90 -14.37 -9.24
CA ASN A 103 -9.33 -13.43 -10.27
C ASN A 103 -8.13 -12.68 -10.85
N PRO A 104 -7.57 -13.13 -11.99
CA PRO A 104 -6.42 -12.50 -12.60
C PRO A 104 -6.70 -11.10 -13.17
N LEU A 105 -7.97 -10.73 -13.29
CA LEU A 105 -8.37 -9.43 -13.83
C LEU A 105 -8.46 -8.36 -12.75
N GLU A 106 -8.28 -8.71 -11.48
CA GLU A 106 -8.32 -7.74 -10.40
C GLU A 106 -7.00 -7.00 -10.30
N HIS A 107 -7.03 -5.70 -10.53
CA HIS A 107 -5.86 -4.82 -10.54
C HIS A 107 -5.96 -3.63 -9.61
N SER A 108 -6.99 -3.54 -8.80
CA SER A 108 -7.13 -2.48 -7.82
C SER A 108 -7.97 -2.91 -6.63
N LYS A 109 -7.67 -2.32 -5.48
CA LYS A 109 -8.47 -2.49 -4.25
C LYS A 109 -8.58 -1.16 -3.54
N VAL A 110 -9.73 -0.94 -2.92
CA VAL A 110 -9.98 0.21 -2.05
C VAL A 110 -10.00 -0.29 -0.60
N ILE A 111 -9.19 0.34 0.23
CA ILE A 111 -9.05 0.01 1.64
C ILE A 111 -9.62 1.17 2.46
N GLU A 112 -10.51 0.86 3.38
CA GLU A 112 -11.12 1.87 4.25
C GLU A 112 -10.14 2.39 5.29
N LEU A 113 -10.21 3.68 5.56
CA LEU A 113 -9.43 4.34 6.60
C LEU A 113 -10.35 4.95 7.66
N ASN A 114 -9.81 5.20 8.83
CA ASN A 114 -10.50 6.02 9.83
C ASN A 114 -10.41 7.49 9.42
N LYS A 115 -11.49 8.03 8.92
CA LYS A 115 -11.56 9.40 8.40
C LYS A 115 -11.46 10.49 9.46
N GLU A 116 -11.43 10.11 10.73
CA GLU A 116 -11.31 11.05 11.85
C GLU A 116 -9.87 11.18 12.36
N LYS A 117 -8.95 10.36 11.83
CA LYS A 117 -7.56 10.31 12.23
C LYS A 117 -6.61 10.59 11.09
N GLU A 118 -5.47 11.16 11.40
CA GLU A 118 -4.40 11.31 10.41
C GLU A 118 -3.61 10.02 10.27
N LEU A 119 -3.41 9.59 9.04
CA LEU A 119 -2.58 8.43 8.72
C LEU A 119 -1.11 8.79 8.91
N TYR A 120 -0.38 7.92 9.61
CA TYR A 120 1.07 8.04 9.80
C TYR A 120 1.84 7.23 8.77
N ARG A 121 1.51 5.93 8.64
CA ARG A 121 2.13 5.02 7.68
C ARG A 121 1.09 4.00 7.22
N PHE A 122 1.34 3.44 6.05
CA PHE A 122 0.49 2.40 5.48
C PHE A 122 1.36 1.24 5.01
N LYS A 123 1.01 0.02 5.39
CA LYS A 123 1.77 -1.17 5.03
C LYS A 123 0.95 -2.08 4.11
N ILE A 124 1.60 -2.61 3.09
CA ILE A 124 1.09 -3.70 2.29
C ILE A 124 1.98 -4.91 2.59
N PHE A 125 1.38 -6.03 2.99
CA PHE A 125 2.13 -7.23 3.34
C PHE A 125 1.51 -8.47 2.70
N GLY A 126 2.36 -9.49 2.48
CA GLY A 126 1.92 -10.74 1.87
C GLY A 126 1.30 -11.71 2.86
N ASP A 127 0.71 -12.76 2.33
CA ASP A 127 0.09 -13.85 3.10
C ASP A 127 1.08 -15.00 3.37
N GLY A 128 2.37 -14.76 3.18
CA GLY A 128 3.40 -15.74 3.54
C GLY A 128 3.75 -16.75 2.47
N ALA A 129 3.22 -16.63 1.26
CA ALA A 129 3.56 -17.54 0.16
C ALA A 129 4.94 -17.20 -0.42
N ASP A 130 5.76 -18.24 -0.65
CA ASP A 130 7.05 -18.08 -1.31
C ASP A 130 6.87 -17.74 -2.79
N GLU A 131 7.80 -16.96 -3.33
CA GLU A 131 7.86 -16.59 -4.75
C GLU A 131 6.63 -15.82 -5.26
N ALA A 132 5.83 -15.32 -4.37
CA ALA A 132 4.69 -14.46 -4.71
C ALA A 132 5.08 -12.99 -4.56
N GLY A 133 4.23 -12.11 -5.05
CA GLY A 133 4.45 -10.70 -4.90
C GLY A 133 3.49 -9.86 -5.72
N PHE A 134 3.73 -8.55 -5.67
CA PHE A 134 2.93 -7.58 -6.40
C PHE A 134 3.81 -6.48 -6.97
N ILE A 135 3.38 -5.92 -8.07
CA ILE A 135 3.90 -4.65 -8.56
C ILE A 135 2.88 -3.58 -8.18
N ILE A 136 3.26 -2.72 -7.25
CA ILE A 136 2.40 -1.62 -6.80
C ILE A 136 2.59 -0.47 -7.77
N LYS A 137 1.52 -0.13 -8.48
CA LYS A 137 1.56 0.90 -9.54
C LYS A 137 1.10 2.26 -9.06
N ALA A 138 0.19 2.30 -8.10
CA ALA A 138 -0.28 3.55 -7.54
C ALA A 138 -0.86 3.31 -6.16
N VAL A 139 -0.68 4.29 -5.28
CA VAL A 139 -1.32 4.34 -3.97
C VAL A 139 -1.98 5.71 -3.87
N ILE A 140 -3.30 5.74 -3.90
CA ILE A 140 -4.08 6.97 -3.99
C ILE A 140 -4.93 7.13 -2.75
N LEU A 141 -4.64 8.18 -1.99
CA LEU A 141 -5.41 8.54 -0.81
C LEU A 141 -6.63 9.34 -1.25
N LYS A 142 -7.79 9.00 -0.72
CA LYS A 142 -9.07 9.65 -1.07
C LYS A 142 -9.72 10.28 0.15
N ARG A 143 -10.15 11.50 -0.01
CA ARG A 143 -10.85 12.25 1.06
C ARG A 143 -12.31 11.88 1.18
#